data_d3f02f5f45be5d4341dd56f3137a8aed
#
_entry.id   d3f02f5f45be5d4341dd56f3137a8aed
#
_cell.length_a   1.000
_cell.length_b   1.000
_cell.length_c   1.000
_cell.angle_alpha   90.00
_cell.angle_beta   90.00
_cell.angle_gamma   90.00
#
_symmetry.space_group_name_H-M   'P 1'
#
loop_
_entity.id
_entity.type
_entity.pdbx_description
1 polymer ?
#
loop_
_entity_poly.entity_id
_entity_poly.type
_entity_poly.pdbx_seq_one_letter_code
_entity_poly.pdbx_strand_id
1 'polypeptide(L)'
;MSTNCHALNHYVTLGRSGLRVSPLCLGTMTFGLEWGFGCAEEVATSMLTRYLEHGGNFIDAANIYTKGHNESILGDYFTSGPGRGRRDRVVIATKFGGNMWPGDPNGGGSSRKSMFNAV
;
A
#
# COMPACT_ATOMS: atom_id res chain seq x y z
N MET A 1 27.45 13.15 16.65
CA MET A 1 27.00 13.18 15.24
C MET A 1 25.78 12.30 15.11
N SER A 2 24.63 12.90 14.90
CA SER A 2 23.43 12.13 14.60
C SER A 2 23.53 11.64 13.17
N THR A 3 23.80 10.38 12.99
CA THR A 3 23.75 9.73 11.67
C THR A 3 22.29 9.42 11.35
N ASN A 4 21.52 10.43 10.99
CA ASN A 4 20.15 10.27 10.47
C ASN A 4 20.15 9.69 9.05
N CYS A 5 21.10 8.84 8.72
CA CYS A 5 21.17 8.19 7.41
C CYS A 5 20.09 7.10 7.21
N HIS A 6 19.17 6.94 8.16
CA HIS A 6 18.07 5.97 8.08
C HIS A 6 16.68 6.59 8.10
N ALA A 7 16.57 7.93 8.09
CA ALA A 7 15.28 8.58 8.05
C ALA A 7 14.72 8.59 6.62
N LEU A 8 13.44 8.24 6.47
CA LEU A 8 12.73 8.23 5.20
C LEU A 8 12.12 9.58 4.83
N ASN A 9 12.42 10.62 5.60
CA ASN A 9 11.85 11.95 5.44
C ASN A 9 12.59 12.88 4.47
N HIS A 10 13.53 12.37 3.71
CA HIS A 10 14.17 13.09 2.60
C HIS A 10 13.27 13.05 1.36
N TYR A 11 12.10 13.67 1.46
CA TYR A 11 11.07 13.59 0.43
C TYR A 11 11.55 14.11 -0.93
N VAL A 12 11.17 13.39 -1.97
CA VAL A 12 11.43 13.73 -3.36
C VAL A 12 10.12 13.92 -4.11
N THR A 13 10.14 14.69 -5.19
CA THR A 13 8.95 14.82 -6.03
C THR A 13 8.75 13.54 -6.85
N LEU A 14 7.50 13.09 -6.95
CA LEU A 14 7.14 11.98 -7.80
C LEU A 14 7.04 12.47 -9.25
N GLY A 15 8.13 12.25 -10.00
CA GLY A 15 8.24 12.74 -11.37
C GLY A 15 8.13 14.26 -11.45
N ARG A 16 7.35 14.75 -12.41
CA ARG A 16 7.10 16.18 -12.64
C ARG A 16 5.89 16.72 -11.89
N SER A 17 5.41 16.00 -10.90
CA SER A 17 4.29 16.43 -10.08
C SER A 17 4.77 17.23 -8.87
N GLY A 18 3.84 17.89 -8.18
CA GLY A 18 4.11 18.51 -6.88
C GLY A 18 4.03 17.52 -5.71
N LEU A 19 3.71 16.25 -5.96
CA LEU A 19 3.57 15.23 -4.94
C LEU A 19 4.93 14.84 -4.37
N ARG A 20 5.06 14.87 -3.05
CA ARG A 20 6.30 14.51 -2.36
C ARG A 20 6.15 13.18 -1.66
N VAL A 21 7.08 12.29 -1.92
CA VAL A 21 7.08 10.92 -1.40
C VAL A 21 8.44 10.57 -0.80
N SER A 22 8.44 9.59 0.09
CA SER A 22 9.66 9.01 0.63
C SER A 22 10.54 8.46 -0.49
N PRO A 23 11.88 8.49 -0.35
CA PRO A 23 12.79 7.95 -1.36
C PRO A 23 12.67 6.44 -1.54
N LEU A 24 12.15 5.74 -0.54
CA LEU A 24 11.83 4.31 -0.59
C LEU A 24 10.34 4.12 -0.38
N CYS A 25 9.71 3.39 -1.30
CA CYS A 25 8.32 3.00 -1.22
C CYS A 25 8.19 1.68 -0.46
N LEU A 26 7.22 1.58 0.44
CA LEU A 26 6.91 0.32 1.13
C LEU A 26 6.02 -0.55 0.24
N GLY A 27 6.59 -1.62 -0.32
CA GLY A 27 5.82 -2.64 -1.04
C GLY A 27 5.06 -3.53 -0.05
N THR A 28 3.79 -3.81 -0.35
CA THR A 28 2.92 -4.56 0.57
C THR A 28 2.39 -5.87 -0.01
N MET A 29 2.94 -6.35 -1.10
CA MET A 29 2.48 -7.59 -1.75
C MET A 29 2.46 -8.80 -0.81
N THR A 30 3.34 -8.83 0.19
CA THR A 30 3.44 -9.93 1.17
C THR A 30 2.62 -9.70 2.43
N PHE A 31 1.73 -8.71 2.46
CA PHE A 31 0.79 -8.53 3.57
C PHE A 31 -0.41 -9.46 3.36
N GLY A 32 -0.60 -10.39 4.29
CA GLY A 32 -1.61 -11.44 4.20
C GLY A 32 -0.99 -12.80 3.92
N LEU A 33 -1.70 -13.86 4.27
CA LEU A 33 -1.21 -15.24 4.22
C LEU A 33 -1.79 -16.05 3.05
N GLU A 34 -2.71 -15.48 2.27
CA GLU A 34 -3.49 -16.19 1.25
C GLU A 34 -2.63 -16.83 0.16
N TRP A 35 -1.47 -16.26 -0.13
CA TRP A 35 -0.57 -16.77 -1.18
C TRP A 35 0.50 -17.73 -0.64
N GLY A 36 0.51 -18.01 0.67
CA GLY A 36 1.44 -18.95 1.27
C GLY A 36 2.86 -18.43 1.55
N PHE A 37 3.15 -17.19 1.19
CA PHE A 37 4.48 -16.58 1.41
C PHE A 37 4.38 -15.15 1.98
N GLY A 38 3.40 -14.85 2.67
CA GLY A 38 3.19 -13.52 3.26
C GLY A 38 3.41 -13.51 4.76
N CYS A 39 3.05 -12.40 5.37
CA CYS A 39 3.04 -12.24 6.82
C CYS A 39 1.62 -12.03 7.33
N ALA A 40 1.42 -12.39 8.60
CA ALA A 40 0.16 -12.15 9.28
C ALA A 40 -0.11 -10.65 9.44
N GLU A 41 -1.35 -10.30 9.65
CA GLU A 41 -1.82 -8.92 9.75
C GLU A 41 -1.12 -8.13 10.86
N GLU A 42 -0.83 -8.78 11.99
CA GLU A 42 -0.12 -8.16 13.11
C GLU A 42 1.31 -7.75 12.72
N VAL A 43 1.99 -8.59 11.94
CA VAL A 43 3.34 -8.28 11.44
C VAL A 43 3.27 -7.15 10.42
N ALA A 44 2.31 -7.19 9.50
CA ALA A 44 2.08 -6.13 8.53
C ALA A 44 1.83 -4.78 9.23
N THR A 45 1.00 -4.77 10.27
CA THR A 45 0.71 -3.59 11.10
C THR A 45 1.98 -3.05 11.75
N SER A 46 2.82 -3.92 12.31
CA SER A 46 4.10 -3.51 12.89
C SER A 46 5.04 -2.89 11.86
N MET A 47 5.10 -3.46 10.67
CA MET A 47 5.93 -2.94 9.58
C MET A 47 5.47 -1.57 9.11
N LEU A 48 4.16 -1.38 8.94
CA LEU A 48 3.56 -0.08 8.60
C LEU A 48 3.89 0.98 9.65
N THR A 49 3.66 0.65 10.92
CA THR A 49 3.95 1.57 12.03
C THR A 49 5.41 2.00 12.03
N ARG A 50 6.32 1.03 11.91
CA ARG A 50 7.75 1.32 11.88
C ARG A 50 8.16 2.18 10.68
N TYR A 51 7.61 1.87 9.51
CA TYR A 51 7.86 2.66 8.30
C TYR A 51 7.41 4.13 8.47
N LEU A 52 6.20 4.34 8.99
CA LEU A 52 5.67 5.68 9.24
C LEU A 52 6.47 6.43 10.33
N GLU A 53 6.89 5.75 11.39
CA GLU A 53 7.72 6.35 12.45
C GLU A 53 9.06 6.85 11.94
N HIS A 54 9.61 6.24 10.90
CA HIS A 54 10.83 6.68 10.24
C HIS A 54 10.60 7.75 9.18
N GLY A 55 9.40 8.28 9.06
CA GLY A 55 9.04 9.34 8.13
C GLY A 55 8.58 8.86 6.77
N GLY A 56 8.38 7.56 6.58
CA GLY A 56 7.83 7.01 5.35
C GLY A 56 6.40 7.51 5.09
N ASN A 57 6.08 7.79 3.83
CA ASN A 57 4.74 8.23 3.45
C ASN A 57 4.27 7.65 2.11
N PHE A 58 4.98 6.65 1.56
CA PHE A 58 4.68 6.12 0.24
C PHE A 58 4.53 4.60 0.29
N ILE A 59 3.35 4.09 -0.03
CA ILE A 59 2.96 2.69 0.10
C ILE A 59 2.47 2.18 -1.24
N ASP A 60 2.92 1.01 -1.66
CA ASP A 60 2.51 0.35 -2.90
C ASP A 60 1.66 -0.88 -2.59
N ALA A 61 0.45 -0.91 -3.13
CA ALA A 61 -0.55 -1.96 -2.97
C ALA A 61 -1.08 -2.40 -4.33
N ALA A 62 -1.97 -3.36 -4.36
CA ALA A 62 -2.75 -3.73 -5.53
C ALA A 62 -4.06 -4.41 -5.10
N ASN A 63 -5.10 -4.28 -5.93
CA ASN A 63 -6.38 -4.93 -5.62
C ASN A 63 -6.27 -6.46 -5.59
N ILE A 64 -5.37 -7.05 -6.40
CA ILE A 64 -5.18 -8.51 -6.45
C ILE A 64 -4.30 -9.05 -5.33
N TYR A 65 -3.49 -8.24 -4.68
CA TYR A 65 -2.59 -8.72 -3.64
C TYR A 65 -3.38 -9.42 -2.54
N THR A 66 -3.00 -10.66 -2.26
CA THR A 66 -3.69 -11.55 -1.33
C THR A 66 -5.22 -11.57 -1.51
N LYS A 67 -5.66 -11.53 -2.78
CA LYS A 67 -7.07 -11.59 -3.18
C LYS A 67 -7.94 -10.48 -2.57
N GLY A 68 -7.37 -9.29 -2.41
CA GLY A 68 -8.03 -8.11 -1.83
C GLY A 68 -7.76 -7.90 -0.34
N HIS A 69 -7.24 -8.87 0.38
CA HIS A 69 -6.92 -8.75 1.81
C HIS A 69 -5.85 -7.67 2.06
N ASN A 70 -4.90 -7.51 1.16
CA ASN A 70 -3.86 -6.48 1.22
C ASN A 70 -4.46 -5.07 1.40
N GLU A 71 -5.39 -4.67 0.54
CA GLU A 71 -6.04 -3.36 0.63
C GLU A 71 -6.91 -3.25 1.89
N SER A 72 -7.54 -4.34 2.33
CA SER A 72 -8.31 -4.37 3.57
C SER A 72 -7.42 -4.14 4.80
N ILE A 73 -6.25 -4.78 4.86
CA ILE A 73 -5.27 -4.54 5.92
C ILE A 73 -4.87 -3.07 5.99
N LEU A 74 -4.58 -2.46 4.85
CA LEU A 74 -4.25 -1.03 4.78
C LEU A 74 -5.43 -0.15 5.21
N GLY A 75 -6.63 -0.48 4.75
CA GLY A 75 -7.85 0.22 5.13
C GLY A 75 -8.08 0.19 6.64
N ASP A 76 -8.03 -0.97 7.24
CA ASP A 76 -8.21 -1.15 8.69
C ASP A 76 -7.13 -0.42 9.48
N TYR A 77 -5.89 -0.49 9.02
CA TYR A 77 -4.77 0.20 9.66
C TYR A 77 -5.02 1.71 9.79
N PHE A 78 -5.50 2.36 8.72
CA PHE A 78 -5.70 3.81 8.69
C PHE A 78 -7.07 4.27 9.20
N THR A 79 -8.04 3.40 9.34
CA THR A 79 -9.37 3.77 9.85
C THR A 79 -9.53 3.50 11.33
N SER A 80 -9.20 2.31 11.79
CA SER A 80 -9.41 1.87 13.17
C SER A 80 -8.14 1.40 13.88
N GLY A 81 -7.07 1.17 13.14
CA GLY A 81 -5.79 0.68 13.64
C GLY A 81 -4.85 1.81 14.10
N PRO A 82 -3.55 1.48 14.25
CA PRO A 82 -2.55 2.43 14.75
C PRO A 82 -2.33 3.66 13.87
N GLY A 83 -2.69 3.56 12.59
CA GLY A 83 -2.60 4.66 11.62
C GLY A 83 -3.82 5.58 11.58
N ARG A 84 -4.79 5.40 12.47
CA ARG A 84 -6.01 6.20 12.51
C ARG A 84 -5.70 7.70 12.51
N GLY A 85 -6.37 8.44 11.62
CA GLY A 85 -6.16 9.88 11.45
C GLY A 85 -4.94 10.26 10.62
N ARG A 86 -4.18 9.30 10.07
CA ARG A 86 -2.98 9.54 9.27
C ARG A 86 -3.18 9.30 7.77
N ARG A 87 -4.36 8.86 7.33
CA ARG A 87 -4.62 8.52 5.92
C ARG A 87 -4.24 9.64 4.95
N ASP A 88 -4.56 10.88 5.28
CA ASP A 88 -4.28 12.05 4.44
C ASP A 88 -2.79 12.43 4.39
N ARG A 89 -1.97 11.82 5.22
CA ARG A 89 -0.53 12.06 5.26
C ARG A 89 0.29 11.04 4.52
N VAL A 90 -0.36 10.05 3.93
CA VAL A 90 0.31 9.00 3.17
C VAL A 90 -0.20 8.97 1.73
N VAL A 91 0.68 8.58 0.85
CA VAL A 91 0.39 8.32 -0.56
C VAL A 91 0.32 6.81 -0.73
N ILE A 92 -0.84 6.31 -1.11
CA ILE A 92 -1.04 4.89 -1.39
C ILE A 92 -1.24 4.75 -2.89
N ALA A 93 -0.30 4.08 -3.55
CA ALA A 93 -0.46 3.63 -4.91
C ALA A 93 -1.12 2.25 -4.88
N THR A 94 -2.15 2.06 -5.68
CA THR A 94 -2.72 0.75 -5.91
C THR A 94 -2.79 0.46 -7.40
N LYS A 95 -3.15 -0.77 -7.76
CA LYS A 95 -3.14 -1.24 -9.14
C LYS A 95 -4.42 -2.01 -9.41
N PHE A 96 -4.79 -2.08 -10.67
CA PHE A 96 -5.89 -2.90 -11.17
C PHE A 96 -5.43 -3.68 -12.41
N GLY A 97 -6.28 -4.55 -12.93
CA GLY A 97 -5.97 -5.35 -14.12
C GLY A 97 -5.82 -6.84 -13.82
N GLY A 98 -5.45 -7.20 -12.60
CA GLY A 98 -5.43 -8.59 -12.17
C GLY A 98 -6.84 -9.21 -12.18
N ASN A 99 -6.91 -10.52 -12.37
CA ASN A 99 -8.19 -11.23 -12.42
C ASN A 99 -8.73 -11.46 -11.00
N MET A 100 -9.67 -10.61 -10.59
CA MET A 100 -10.31 -10.68 -9.28
C MET A 100 -11.43 -11.74 -9.22
N TRP A 101 -12.06 -12.02 -10.36
CA TRP A 101 -13.18 -12.95 -10.46
C TRP A 101 -12.94 -13.95 -11.60
N PRO A 102 -12.18 -15.05 -11.35
CA PRO A 102 -11.94 -16.06 -12.34
C PRO A 102 -13.24 -16.62 -12.94
N GLY A 103 -13.30 -16.70 -14.26
CA GLY A 103 -14.51 -17.13 -14.98
C GLY A 103 -15.44 -16.00 -15.41
N ASP A 104 -15.29 -14.80 -14.87
CA ASP A 104 -16.03 -13.62 -15.30
C ASP A 104 -15.27 -12.93 -16.45
N PRO A 105 -15.92 -12.59 -17.60
CA PRO A 105 -15.25 -11.93 -18.71
C PRO A 105 -14.72 -10.53 -18.35
N ASN A 106 -15.23 -9.92 -17.30
CA ASN A 106 -14.80 -8.62 -16.79
C ASN A 106 -14.09 -8.71 -15.43
N GLY A 107 -13.64 -9.90 -15.03
CA GLY A 107 -12.98 -10.13 -13.75
C GLY A 107 -11.60 -9.47 -13.63
N GLY A 108 -11.02 -9.09 -14.74
CA GLY A 108 -9.72 -8.41 -14.82
C GLY A 108 -9.62 -7.55 -16.08
N GLY A 109 -8.40 -7.19 -16.45
CA GLY A 109 -8.11 -6.39 -17.63
C GLY A 109 -8.09 -4.89 -17.37
N SER A 110 -7.81 -4.14 -18.43
CA SER A 110 -7.54 -2.70 -18.35
C SER A 110 -8.69 -1.84 -18.89
N SER A 111 -9.91 -2.37 -18.84
CA SER A 111 -11.08 -1.61 -19.26
C SER A 111 -11.41 -0.47 -18.27
N ARG A 112 -12.10 0.54 -18.75
CA ARG A 112 -12.63 1.60 -17.89
C ARG A 112 -13.51 1.02 -16.76
N LYS A 113 -14.32 0.00 -17.07
CA LYS A 113 -15.12 -0.70 -16.07
C LYS A 113 -14.26 -1.32 -14.96
N SER A 114 -13.18 -2.01 -15.33
CA SER A 114 -12.27 -2.62 -14.35
C SER A 114 -11.60 -1.56 -13.48
N MET A 115 -11.21 -0.43 -14.07
CA MET A 115 -10.63 0.68 -13.34
C MET A 115 -11.61 1.26 -12.30
N PHE A 116 -12.84 1.54 -12.70
CA PHE A 116 -13.85 2.08 -11.78
C PHE A 116 -14.23 1.10 -10.67
N ASN A 117 -14.23 -0.20 -10.96
CA ASN A 117 -14.51 -1.21 -9.94
C ASN A 117 -13.37 -1.36 -8.91
N ALA A 118 -12.18 -0.92 -9.25
CA ALA A 118 -10.99 -1.07 -8.41
C ALA A 118 -10.74 0.14 -7.48
N VAL A 119 -11.49 1.23 -7.65
CA VAL A 119 -11.27 2.49 -6.88
C VAL A 119 -12.32 2.68 -5.76
#